data_3e6ab29368f60f27c6f863a6ce364a52
#
_entry.id   3e6ab29368f60f27c6f863a6ce364a52
#
_cell.length_a   1.000
_cell.length_b   1.000
_cell.length_c   1.000
_cell.angle_alpha   90.00
_cell.angle_beta   90.00
_cell.angle_gamma   90.00
#
_symmetry.space_group_name_H-M   'P 1'
#
loop_
_entity.id
_entity.type
_entity.pdbx_description
1 polymer ?
#
loop_
_entity_poly.entity_id
_entity_poly.type
_entity_poly.pdbx_seq_one_letter_code
_entity_poly.pdbx_strand_id
1 'polypeptide(L)'
;GHQISNVNYADQEFFLTKIMANASNGNPDNSDMNNPNRVMAHHIVQSFAPDENLTPEEIHELGRKTVLELTGGDHEFIVATHVDQDHIHNHIIFNTTNSITLKKFRWQKGTAKSLKYISDKHADIAGANILSNTMKNSYKKYSAYQRKNNFKIEIKERLNFLLKHS
;
A
#
# COMPACT_ATOMS: atom_id res chain seq x y z
N GLY A 1 0.88 1.25 12.53
CA GLY A 1 0.80 2.46 11.69
C GLY A 1 2.09 3.27 11.75
N HIS A 2 2.28 4.08 10.75
CA HIS A 2 3.40 5.03 10.66
C HIS A 2 2.85 6.44 10.46
N GLN A 3 3.26 7.40 11.30
CA GLN A 3 2.72 8.77 11.34
C GLN A 3 1.18 8.82 11.53
N ILE A 4 0.63 7.81 12.15
CA ILE A 4 -0.79 7.67 12.46
C ILE A 4 -0.94 7.56 13.98
N SER A 5 -1.80 8.38 14.55
CA SER A 5 -2.04 8.41 16.00
C SER A 5 -2.83 7.19 16.47
N ASN A 6 -3.82 6.79 15.66
CA ASN A 6 -4.65 5.63 15.94
C ASN A 6 -5.04 4.90 14.65
N VAL A 7 -4.64 3.63 14.54
CA VAL A 7 -4.88 2.79 13.35
C VAL A 7 -6.38 2.66 13.02
N ASN A 8 -7.25 2.71 14.02
CA ASN A 8 -8.70 2.64 13.83
C ASN A 8 -9.28 3.87 13.13
N TYR A 9 -8.55 4.98 13.09
CA TYR A 9 -8.92 6.24 12.44
C TYR A 9 -7.97 6.65 11.31
N ALA A 10 -7.23 5.70 10.76
CA ALA A 10 -6.23 5.94 9.72
C ALA A 10 -6.83 6.62 8.47
N ASP A 11 -8.04 6.26 8.09
CA ASP A 11 -8.79 6.86 6.99
C ASP A 11 -9.06 8.35 7.22
N GLN A 12 -9.45 8.72 8.45
CA GLN A 12 -9.70 10.09 8.86
C GLN A 12 -8.40 10.91 8.89
N GLU A 13 -7.32 10.32 9.42
CA GLU A 13 -6.01 10.96 9.44
C GLU A 13 -5.48 11.19 8.02
N PHE A 14 -5.62 10.22 7.12
CA PHE A 14 -5.29 10.36 5.70
C PHE A 14 -6.08 11.49 5.04
N PHE A 15 -7.37 11.55 5.33
CA PHE A 15 -8.24 12.59 4.79
C PHE A 15 -7.86 13.97 5.32
N LEU A 16 -7.54 14.09 6.60
CA LEU A 16 -7.12 15.34 7.22
C LEU A 16 -5.84 15.89 6.55
N THR A 17 -4.85 15.04 6.31
CA THR A 17 -3.62 15.42 5.60
C THR A 17 -3.93 15.96 4.20
N LYS A 18 -4.92 15.40 3.50
CA LYS A 18 -5.36 15.90 2.19
C LYS A 18 -6.09 17.25 2.27
N ILE A 19 -6.88 17.46 3.30
CA ILE A 19 -7.50 18.76 3.55
C ILE A 19 -6.41 19.82 3.75
N MET A 20 -5.38 19.50 4.54
CA MET A 20 -4.24 20.40 4.76
C MET A 20 -3.50 20.72 3.45
N ALA A 21 -3.29 19.72 2.60
CA ALA A 21 -2.67 19.93 1.29
C ALA A 21 -3.50 20.82 0.37
N ASN A 22 -4.82 20.65 0.37
CA ASN A 22 -5.72 21.50 -0.41
C ASN A 22 -5.82 22.94 0.11
N ALA A 23 -5.73 23.11 1.43
CA ALA A 23 -5.73 24.42 2.06
C ALA A 23 -4.42 25.19 1.90
N SER A 24 -3.34 24.51 1.53
CA SER A 24 -2.04 25.14 1.33
C SER A 24 -2.00 25.96 0.04
N ASN A 25 -1.17 27.01 0.03
CA ASN A 25 -0.97 27.84 -1.14
C ASN A 25 -0.42 27.00 -2.32
N GLY A 26 -1.15 27.03 -3.46
CA GLY A 26 -0.78 26.31 -4.66
C GLY A 26 -1.22 24.84 -4.71
N ASN A 27 -1.92 24.35 -3.69
CA ASN A 27 -2.41 22.96 -3.60
C ASN A 27 -1.38 21.95 -4.10
N PRO A 28 -0.29 21.69 -3.36
CA PRO A 28 0.83 20.88 -3.82
C PRO A 28 0.47 19.42 -4.09
N ASP A 29 -0.57 18.87 -3.47
CA ASP A 29 -1.11 17.56 -3.78
C ASP A 29 -1.85 17.56 -5.13
N ASN A 30 -2.39 18.70 -5.53
CA ASN A 30 -3.16 18.87 -6.76
C ASN A 30 -4.33 17.86 -6.89
N SER A 31 -4.89 17.45 -5.77
CA SER A 31 -6.05 16.56 -5.72
C SER A 31 -7.33 17.39 -5.71
N ASP A 32 -8.20 17.16 -6.69
CA ASP A 32 -9.55 17.71 -6.64
C ASP A 32 -10.38 16.87 -5.65
N MET A 33 -10.72 17.49 -4.50
CA MET A 33 -11.49 16.83 -3.45
C MET A 33 -12.93 16.50 -3.87
N ASN A 34 -13.45 17.16 -4.91
CA ASN A 34 -14.76 16.88 -5.45
C ASN A 34 -14.76 15.77 -6.51
N ASN A 35 -13.57 15.33 -6.98
CA ASN A 35 -13.46 14.26 -7.96
C ASN A 35 -13.64 12.90 -7.30
N PRO A 36 -14.73 12.16 -7.59
CA PRO A 36 -14.97 10.85 -6.98
C PRO A 36 -13.96 9.77 -7.43
N ASN A 37 -13.22 10.02 -8.51
CA ASN A 37 -12.23 9.09 -9.06
C ASN A 37 -10.79 9.40 -8.60
N ARG A 38 -10.60 10.37 -7.71
CA ARG A 38 -9.28 10.66 -7.17
C ARG A 38 -8.70 9.46 -6.41
N VAL A 39 -7.40 9.27 -6.55
CA VAL A 39 -6.69 8.24 -5.78
C VAL A 39 -6.31 8.82 -4.42
N MET A 40 -6.89 8.28 -3.37
CA MET A 40 -6.67 8.73 -1.97
C MET A 40 -5.51 7.99 -1.31
N ALA A 41 -5.36 6.72 -1.60
CA ALA A 41 -4.33 5.86 -1.06
C ALA A 41 -3.94 4.79 -2.08
N HIS A 42 -2.73 4.25 -1.95
CA HIS A 42 -2.31 3.07 -2.68
C HIS A 42 -2.35 1.85 -1.76
N HIS A 43 -2.79 0.73 -2.30
CA HIS A 43 -2.81 -0.55 -1.63
C HIS A 43 -1.84 -1.51 -2.32
N ILE A 44 -0.92 -2.06 -1.53
CA ILE A 44 0.07 -3.05 -1.95
C ILE A 44 -0.22 -4.35 -1.22
N VAL A 45 -0.13 -5.47 -1.92
CA VAL A 45 -0.12 -6.81 -1.32
C VAL A 45 1.27 -7.41 -1.53
N GLN A 46 1.92 -7.78 -0.44
CA GLN A 46 3.22 -8.46 -0.43
C GLN A 46 3.02 -9.86 0.12
N SER A 47 3.19 -10.88 -0.73
CA SER A 47 2.97 -12.28 -0.39
C SER A 47 4.29 -13.03 -0.30
N PHE A 48 4.36 -13.99 0.63
CA PHE A 48 5.51 -14.84 0.88
C PHE A 48 5.19 -16.30 0.57
N ALA A 49 6.22 -17.11 0.33
CA ALA A 49 6.04 -18.53 0.05
C ALA A 49 5.44 -19.26 1.27
N PRO A 50 4.63 -20.33 1.08
CA PRO A 50 4.06 -21.09 2.18
C PRO A 50 5.09 -21.75 3.10
N ASP A 51 6.27 -22.04 2.57
CA ASP A 51 7.40 -22.66 3.25
C ASP A 51 8.45 -21.63 3.74
N GLU A 52 8.02 -20.38 3.89
CA GLU A 52 8.91 -19.32 4.34
C GLU A 52 9.35 -19.53 5.80
N ASN A 53 10.63 -19.36 6.06
CA ASN A 53 11.23 -19.55 7.40
C ASN A 53 11.05 -18.34 8.32
N LEU A 54 10.48 -17.23 7.81
CA LEU A 54 10.29 -16.01 8.56
C LEU A 54 9.05 -16.07 9.44
N THR A 55 9.15 -15.48 10.61
CA THR A 55 8.00 -15.30 11.51
C THR A 55 7.03 -14.24 10.97
N PRO A 56 5.74 -14.25 11.39
CA PRO A 56 4.80 -13.19 11.03
C PRO A 56 5.29 -11.79 11.39
N GLU A 57 5.99 -11.63 12.49
CA GLU A 57 6.57 -10.36 12.94
C GLU A 57 7.68 -9.88 12.01
N GLU A 58 8.56 -10.79 11.56
CA GLU A 58 9.60 -10.48 10.56
C GLU A 58 9.00 -10.10 9.23
N ILE A 59 7.96 -10.81 8.79
CA ILE A 59 7.21 -10.50 7.56
C ILE A 59 6.51 -9.14 7.67
N HIS A 60 5.92 -8.83 8.81
CA HIS A 60 5.35 -7.51 9.07
C HIS A 60 6.39 -6.40 8.95
N GLU A 61 7.57 -6.60 9.52
CA GLU A 61 8.68 -5.63 9.45
C GLU A 61 9.21 -5.47 8.02
N LEU A 62 9.22 -6.55 7.21
CA LEU A 62 9.54 -6.44 5.78
C LEU A 62 8.54 -5.55 5.02
N GLY A 63 7.26 -5.66 5.31
CA GLY A 63 6.23 -4.78 4.77
C GLY A 63 6.47 -3.33 5.14
N ARG A 64 6.77 -3.08 6.41
CA ARG A 64 7.07 -1.74 6.92
C ARG A 64 8.30 -1.13 6.23
N LYS A 65 9.41 -1.86 6.14
CA LYS A 65 10.64 -1.40 5.46
C LYS A 65 10.42 -1.13 3.98
N THR A 66 9.65 -1.97 3.33
CA THR A 66 9.34 -1.83 1.89
C THR A 66 8.61 -0.52 1.61
N VAL A 67 7.55 -0.21 2.36
CA VAL A 67 6.80 1.04 2.15
C VAL A 67 7.56 2.27 2.59
N LEU A 68 8.36 2.19 3.65
CA LEU A 68 9.24 3.28 4.07
C LEU A 68 10.21 3.68 2.96
N GLU A 69 10.88 2.71 2.34
CA GLU A 69 11.81 2.99 1.26
C GLU A 69 11.10 3.47 -0.02
N LEU A 70 9.96 2.87 -0.36
CA LEU A 70 9.19 3.28 -1.53
C LEU A 70 8.71 4.73 -1.45
N THR A 71 8.29 5.17 -0.26
CA THR A 71 7.67 6.49 -0.04
C THR A 71 8.64 7.53 0.53
N GLY A 72 9.86 7.13 0.89
CA GLY A 72 10.82 8.01 1.56
C GLY A 72 10.52 8.25 3.04
N GLY A 73 9.52 7.58 3.62
CA GLY A 73 9.16 7.66 5.04
C GLY A 73 8.25 8.83 5.44
N ASP A 74 7.87 9.70 4.50
CA ASP A 74 7.06 10.90 4.76
C ASP A 74 5.57 10.73 4.41
N HIS A 75 5.14 9.52 4.14
CA HIS A 75 3.73 9.18 3.91
C HIS A 75 3.17 8.39 5.08
N GLU A 76 1.97 8.74 5.52
CA GLU A 76 1.22 7.94 6.48
C GLU A 76 0.89 6.58 5.87
N PHE A 77 1.08 5.51 6.62
CA PHE A 77 0.72 4.16 6.17
C PHE A 77 0.32 3.24 7.32
N ILE A 78 -0.39 2.18 6.95
CA ILE A 78 -0.68 1.03 7.79
C ILE A 78 -0.20 -0.25 7.11
N VAL A 79 0.24 -1.20 7.91
CA VAL A 79 0.57 -2.57 7.50
C VAL A 79 -0.27 -3.53 8.32
N ALA A 80 -0.96 -4.43 7.66
CA ALA A 80 -1.68 -5.54 8.28
C ALA A 80 -1.13 -6.85 7.73
N THR A 81 -0.67 -7.72 8.62
CA THR A 81 -0.14 -9.04 8.26
C THR A 81 -1.20 -10.09 8.52
N HIS A 82 -1.57 -10.83 7.49
CA HIS A 82 -2.55 -11.90 7.54
C HIS A 82 -1.84 -13.25 7.61
N VAL A 83 -2.27 -14.07 8.58
CA VAL A 83 -1.70 -15.40 8.88
C VAL A 83 -2.72 -16.53 8.76
N ASP A 84 -3.92 -16.23 8.31
CA ASP A 84 -5.08 -17.13 8.23
C ASP A 84 -5.18 -17.89 6.90
N GLN A 85 -4.26 -17.65 5.98
CA GLN A 85 -4.16 -18.31 4.70
C GLN A 85 -2.99 -19.30 4.69
N ASP A 86 -2.90 -20.15 3.65
CA ASP A 86 -1.81 -21.09 3.45
C ASP A 86 -0.44 -20.39 3.32
N HIS A 87 -0.44 -19.09 3.06
CA HIS A 87 0.75 -18.25 2.98
C HIS A 87 0.52 -16.92 3.69
N ILE A 88 1.55 -16.43 4.35
CA ILE A 88 1.51 -15.13 5.04
C ILE A 88 1.62 -14.00 4.01
N HIS A 89 0.83 -12.96 4.19
CA HIS A 89 0.87 -11.79 3.32
C HIS A 89 0.61 -10.49 4.08
N ASN A 90 1.24 -9.42 3.61
CA ASN A 90 1.03 -8.06 4.09
C ASN A 90 0.05 -7.32 3.20
N HIS A 91 -0.92 -6.66 3.79
CA HIS A 91 -1.65 -5.56 3.18
C HIS A 91 -1.06 -4.25 3.66
N ILE A 92 -0.59 -3.44 2.73
CA ILE A 92 0.04 -2.15 2.99
C ILE A 92 -0.81 -1.07 2.33
N ILE A 93 -1.29 -0.11 3.10
CA ILE A 93 -2.06 1.02 2.58
C ILE A 93 -1.33 2.30 2.98
N PHE A 94 -0.96 3.13 2.02
CA PHE A 94 -0.32 4.41 2.27
C PHE A 94 -1.04 5.58 1.63
N ASN A 95 -1.04 6.70 2.34
CA ASN A 95 -1.62 7.95 1.86
C ASN A 95 -0.84 8.45 0.63
N THR A 96 -1.55 8.84 -0.42
CA THR A 96 -0.90 9.46 -1.59
C THR A 96 -0.29 10.81 -1.28
N THR A 97 -0.73 11.50 -0.24
CA THR A 97 -0.21 12.80 0.16
C THR A 97 0.99 12.62 1.09
N ASN A 98 2.13 13.24 0.73
CA ASN A 98 3.27 13.35 1.62
C ASN A 98 2.91 14.27 2.80
N SER A 99 3.07 13.80 4.04
CA SER A 99 2.65 14.54 5.23
C SER A 99 3.55 15.76 5.56
N ILE A 100 4.75 15.82 4.99
CA ILE A 100 5.70 16.90 5.19
C ILE A 100 5.62 17.93 4.06
N THR A 101 5.77 17.46 2.79
CA THR A 101 5.78 18.36 1.62
C THR A 101 4.39 18.66 1.10
N LEU A 102 3.37 17.90 1.52
CA LEU A 102 1.99 17.91 1.05
C LEU A 102 1.83 17.60 -0.45
N LYS A 103 2.90 17.11 -1.09
CA LYS A 103 2.88 16.70 -2.51
C LYS A 103 2.33 15.29 -2.67
N LYS A 104 1.71 15.06 -3.82
CA LYS A 104 1.10 13.77 -4.15
C LYS A 104 2.14 12.77 -4.66
N PHE A 105 2.14 11.56 -4.09
CA PHE A 105 2.82 10.41 -4.67
C PHE A 105 2.14 10.03 -5.99
N ARG A 106 2.91 9.95 -7.05
CA ARG A 106 2.44 9.58 -8.38
C ARG A 106 2.92 8.19 -8.73
N TRP A 107 1.99 7.27 -8.90
CA TRP A 107 2.31 5.95 -9.42
C TRP A 107 2.62 6.07 -10.91
N GLN A 108 3.88 5.86 -11.29
CA GLN A 108 4.39 6.03 -12.64
C GLN A 108 4.76 4.69 -13.27
N LYS A 109 5.03 4.70 -14.58
CA LYS A 109 5.66 3.57 -15.26
C LYS A 109 7.02 3.29 -14.61
N GLY A 110 7.17 2.08 -14.09
CA GLY A 110 8.39 1.67 -13.36
C GLY A 110 8.24 1.65 -11.84
N THR A 111 7.24 2.30 -11.24
CA THR A 111 7.00 2.24 -9.78
C THR A 111 6.80 0.81 -9.30
N ALA A 112 6.03 0.00 -10.03
CA ALA A 112 5.84 -1.41 -9.70
C ALA A 112 7.15 -2.23 -9.76
N LYS A 113 8.05 -1.91 -10.69
CA LYS A 113 9.37 -2.55 -10.79
C LYS A 113 10.26 -2.13 -9.62
N SER A 114 10.24 -0.87 -9.24
CA SER A 114 10.96 -0.36 -8.07
C SER A 114 10.44 -0.99 -6.78
N LEU A 115 9.12 -1.08 -6.62
CA LEU A 115 8.50 -1.74 -5.48
C LEU A 115 8.95 -3.21 -5.37
N LYS A 116 8.92 -3.95 -6.49
CA LYS A 116 9.40 -5.33 -6.51
C LYS A 116 10.86 -5.43 -6.10
N TYR A 117 11.71 -4.58 -6.64
CA TYR A 117 13.14 -4.55 -6.31
C TYR A 117 13.37 -4.26 -4.82
N ILE A 118 12.68 -3.28 -4.25
CA ILE A 118 12.76 -2.93 -2.84
C ILE A 118 12.30 -4.10 -1.95
N SER A 119 11.17 -4.70 -2.29
CA SER A 119 10.63 -5.86 -1.58
C SER A 119 11.60 -7.04 -1.61
N ASP A 120 12.11 -7.40 -2.79
CA ASP A 120 13.05 -8.51 -2.98
C ASP A 120 14.37 -8.25 -2.21
N LYS A 121 14.88 -7.02 -2.24
CA LYS A 121 16.09 -6.63 -1.51
C LYS A 121 15.93 -6.82 0.00
N HIS A 122 14.83 -6.34 0.58
CA HIS A 122 14.60 -6.51 2.02
C HIS A 122 14.34 -7.97 2.39
N ALA A 123 13.65 -8.72 1.54
CA ALA A 123 13.42 -10.14 1.72
C ALA A 123 14.76 -10.93 1.69
N ASP A 124 15.63 -10.63 0.75
CA ASP A 124 16.96 -11.27 0.63
C ASP A 124 17.83 -10.99 1.88
N ILE A 125 17.86 -9.75 2.35
CA ILE A 125 18.59 -9.37 3.57
C ILE A 125 18.06 -10.13 4.79
N ALA A 126 16.76 -10.39 4.86
CA ALA A 126 16.14 -11.15 5.95
C ALA A 126 16.29 -12.68 5.79
N GLY A 127 16.85 -13.17 4.68
CA GLY A 127 17.01 -14.58 4.39
C GLY A 127 15.75 -15.28 3.88
N ALA A 128 14.78 -14.52 3.37
CA ALA A 128 13.58 -15.05 2.76
C ALA A 128 13.83 -15.72 1.41
N ASN A 129 13.00 -16.71 1.07
CA ASN A 129 13.01 -17.32 -0.25
C ASN A 129 12.44 -16.38 -1.32
N ILE A 130 13.30 -15.89 -2.20
CA ILE A 130 12.85 -15.06 -3.32
C ILE A 130 12.38 -15.98 -4.46
N LEU A 131 11.09 -15.88 -4.80
CA LEU A 131 10.53 -16.57 -5.94
C LEU A 131 11.16 -16.02 -7.23
N SER A 132 12.02 -16.81 -7.86
CA SER A 132 12.62 -16.45 -9.14
C SER A 132 11.52 -16.25 -10.21
N ASN A 133 11.75 -15.31 -11.12
CA ASN A 133 10.80 -14.86 -12.16
C ASN A 133 10.38 -15.93 -13.20
N THR A 134 10.51 -17.21 -12.91
CA THR A 134 10.13 -18.30 -13.80
C THR A 134 8.61 -18.45 -14.00
N MET A 135 7.79 -17.70 -13.29
CA MET A 135 6.33 -17.72 -13.44
C MET A 135 5.78 -16.70 -14.45
N LYS A 136 6.32 -16.63 -15.65
CA LYS A 136 5.70 -15.82 -16.74
C LYS A 136 4.26 -16.23 -17.06
N ASN A 137 3.83 -17.43 -16.71
CA ASN A 137 2.48 -17.93 -16.98
C ASN A 137 1.45 -17.66 -15.86
N SER A 138 1.89 -17.37 -14.65
CA SER A 138 1.01 -17.01 -13.53
C SER A 138 0.45 -15.59 -13.68
N TYR A 139 1.21 -14.67 -14.27
CA TYR A 139 0.80 -13.29 -14.47
C TYR A 139 -0.44 -13.13 -15.37
N LYS A 140 -0.59 -13.95 -16.41
CA LYS A 140 -1.76 -13.93 -17.29
C LYS A 140 -3.03 -14.42 -16.57
N LYS A 141 -2.90 -15.43 -15.70
CA LYS A 141 -4.02 -15.93 -14.88
C LYS A 141 -4.41 -14.95 -13.78
N TYR A 142 -3.43 -14.31 -13.14
CA TYR A 142 -3.65 -13.34 -12.08
C TYR A 142 -4.27 -12.04 -12.63
N SER A 143 -3.82 -11.54 -13.76
CA SER A 143 -4.41 -10.36 -14.40
C SER A 143 -5.84 -10.62 -14.92
N ALA A 144 -6.14 -11.85 -15.36
CA ALA A 144 -7.49 -12.25 -15.73
C ALA A 144 -8.40 -12.41 -14.51
N TYR A 145 -7.88 -12.88 -13.38
CA TYR A 145 -8.57 -12.95 -12.11
C TYR A 145 -8.84 -11.54 -11.54
N GLN A 146 -7.86 -10.64 -11.61
CA GLN A 146 -8.03 -9.23 -11.20
C GLN A 146 -9.05 -8.47 -12.07
N ARG A 147 -9.15 -8.79 -13.37
CA ARG A 147 -10.18 -8.20 -14.25
C ARG A 147 -11.58 -8.69 -13.92
N LYS A 148 -11.73 -9.91 -13.41
CA LYS A 148 -13.02 -10.49 -13.01
C LYS A 148 -13.48 -10.04 -11.63
N ASN A 149 -12.55 -9.90 -10.68
CA ASN A 149 -12.84 -9.40 -9.34
C ASN A 149 -12.43 -7.93 -9.29
N ASN A 150 -13.37 -7.06 -9.52
CA ASN A 150 -13.27 -5.61 -9.46
C ASN A 150 -12.68 -5.14 -8.11
N PHE A 151 -11.38 -5.37 -7.92
CA PHE A 151 -10.61 -4.95 -6.75
C PHE A 151 -10.76 -3.45 -6.45
N LYS A 152 -10.90 -2.61 -7.52
CA LYS A 152 -11.27 -1.21 -7.39
C LYS A 152 -12.65 -0.98 -6.76
N ILE A 153 -13.60 -1.89 -6.98
CA ILE A 153 -14.94 -1.80 -6.41
C ILE A 153 -14.89 -2.15 -4.94
N GLU A 154 -14.18 -3.19 -4.56
CA GLU A 154 -14.10 -3.64 -3.16
C GLU A 154 -13.44 -2.62 -2.24
N ILE A 155 -12.35 -1.98 -2.67
CA ILE A 155 -11.72 -0.88 -1.92
C ILE A 155 -12.65 0.33 -1.87
N LYS A 156 -13.30 0.68 -2.97
CA LYS A 156 -14.24 1.79 -3.02
C LYS A 156 -15.46 1.54 -2.14
N GLU A 157 -15.97 0.31 -2.10
CA GLU A 157 -17.09 -0.08 -1.24
C GLU A 157 -16.69 -0.11 0.23
N ARG A 158 -15.50 -0.62 0.58
CA ARG A 158 -14.98 -0.59 1.96
C ARG A 158 -14.70 0.83 2.44
N LEU A 159 -14.10 1.68 1.62
CA LEU A 159 -13.91 3.10 1.94
C LEU A 159 -15.25 3.83 2.06
N ASN A 160 -16.21 3.57 1.17
CA ASN A 160 -17.55 4.14 1.26
C ASN A 160 -18.34 3.62 2.46
N PHE A 161 -18.15 2.35 2.83
CA PHE A 161 -18.75 1.78 4.04
C PHE A 161 -18.19 2.45 5.30
N LEU A 162 -16.86 2.61 5.38
CA LEU A 162 -16.21 3.30 6.48
C LEU A 162 -16.63 4.76 6.59
N LEU A 163 -16.76 5.46 5.45
CA LEU A 163 -17.21 6.86 5.40
C LEU A 163 -18.70 7.05 5.76
N LYS A 164 -19.54 6.01 5.57
CA LYS A 164 -20.97 6.06 5.91
C LYS A 164 -21.28 5.68 7.36
N HIS A 165 -20.36 5.00 8.03
CA HIS A 165 -20.55 4.43 9.37
C HIS A 165 -19.59 5.03 10.41
N SER A 166 -18.86 6.06 10.02
CA SER A 166 -18.04 6.87 10.93
C SER A 166 -18.77 8.12 11.38
#